data_039c422120db2cc13b72dddad2ab32d4
#
_entry.id   039c422120db2cc13b72dddad2ab32d4
#
_cell.length_a   1.000
_cell.length_b   1.000
_cell.length_c   1.000
_cell.angle_alpha   90.00
_cell.angle_beta   90.00
_cell.angle_gamma   90.00
#
_symmetry.space_group_name_H-M   'P 1'
#
loop_
_entity.id
_entity.type
_entity.pdbx_description
1 polymer ?
#
loop_
_entity_poly.entity_id
_entity_poly.type
_entity_poly.pdbx_seq_one_letter_code
_entity_poly.pdbx_strand_id
1 'polypeptide(L)'
;MPCVINPYGRVVPIDDPKEYERWLAEPGFVKATKEQEAQFVRERMIMIKQMSEPTDNKDGIYLATVTQGGKDGYSRASVCLTRELEDLGIPVKTHYSGQKVALLFHNPYSILRLESPYRIIYTMFESDKIPDDWKEYLEAADLVLVPSRWCQSVFAKAGIASTVVPLGYDQTVFKYFERPKRRKERQNFTFLHYDAFNIRKGFPEVFKAFVKAFQKDEPVRMIFKTRLDRRPLPITASEYPNIEIIEGKKTEVELVEIINRSDCFVFPSRGEGFGITPLEAMATGMPAIVPNAHGISEYFDPEFMYEVKVEGTCPGLYTKYKGQDVGNMVVCSVDDLARQMRWIYEHQDEARKMGKKASEYAQGWTIRKSAEKLKEIITEVLNNPVPDHPLRNVLSLDPV
;
A
#
# COMPACT_ATOMS: atom_id res chain seq x y z
N MET A 1 15.57 -25.69 10.94
CA MET A 1 15.27 -24.66 9.94
C MET A 1 16.34 -24.78 8.85
N PRO A 2 15.98 -25.12 7.62
CA PRO A 2 16.96 -25.25 6.56
C PRO A 2 17.59 -23.89 6.25
N CYS A 3 18.91 -23.86 6.10
CA CYS A 3 19.65 -22.64 5.80
C CYS A 3 20.49 -22.82 4.55
N VAL A 4 20.66 -21.72 3.81
CA VAL A 4 21.67 -21.62 2.74
C VAL A 4 22.77 -20.65 3.14
N ILE A 5 23.94 -20.80 2.57
CA ILE A 5 25.02 -19.82 2.67
C ILE A 5 25.02 -19.01 1.39
N ASN A 6 24.91 -17.72 1.51
CA ASN A 6 24.93 -16.82 0.36
C ASN A 6 26.38 -16.61 -0.17
N PRO A 7 26.58 -16.03 -1.36
CA PRO A 7 27.91 -15.80 -1.95
C PRO A 7 28.87 -14.96 -1.09
N TYR A 8 28.36 -14.30 -0.04
CA TYR A 8 29.16 -13.53 0.92
C TYR A 8 29.47 -14.30 2.22
N GLY A 9 29.20 -15.62 2.23
CA GLY A 9 29.47 -16.49 3.38
C GLY A 9 28.49 -16.35 4.56
N ARG A 10 27.34 -15.66 4.38
CA ARG A 10 26.33 -15.50 5.45
C ARG A 10 25.31 -16.62 5.40
N VAL A 11 24.98 -17.18 6.56
CA VAL A 11 23.91 -18.16 6.73
C VAL A 11 22.56 -17.44 6.67
N VAL A 12 21.69 -17.89 5.76
CA VAL A 12 20.34 -17.34 5.53
C VAL A 12 19.32 -18.44 5.77
N PRO A 13 18.43 -18.28 6.75
CA PRO A 13 17.37 -19.25 7.01
C PRO A 13 16.27 -19.13 5.94
N ILE A 14 15.74 -20.27 5.49
CA ILE A 14 14.66 -20.33 4.51
C ILE A 14 13.63 -21.35 4.97
N ASP A 15 12.41 -20.87 5.25
CA ASP A 15 11.35 -21.69 5.81
C ASP A 15 10.51 -22.41 4.73
N ASP A 16 10.43 -21.84 3.51
CA ASP A 16 9.71 -22.45 2.40
C ASP A 16 10.62 -23.44 1.64
N PRO A 17 10.26 -24.73 1.59
CA PRO A 17 11.03 -25.72 0.83
C PRO A 17 11.23 -25.38 -0.65
N LYS A 18 10.26 -24.72 -1.29
CA LYS A 18 10.36 -24.32 -2.70
C LYS A 18 11.31 -23.14 -2.88
N GLU A 19 11.31 -22.19 -1.93
CA GLU A 19 12.30 -21.11 -1.92
C GLU A 19 13.70 -21.66 -1.64
N TYR A 20 13.82 -22.64 -0.75
CA TYR A 20 15.10 -23.28 -0.44
C TYR A 20 15.75 -23.91 -1.68
N GLU A 21 15.01 -24.71 -2.45
CA GLU A 21 15.49 -25.29 -3.70
C GLU A 21 15.81 -24.21 -4.75
N ARG A 22 15.01 -23.15 -4.81
CA ARG A 22 15.26 -22.01 -5.70
C ARG A 22 16.56 -21.30 -5.38
N TRP A 23 16.85 -21.04 -4.10
CA TRP A 23 18.08 -20.37 -3.68
C TRP A 23 19.31 -21.26 -3.92
N LEU A 24 19.19 -22.58 -3.74
CA LEU A 24 20.28 -23.50 -4.06
C LEU A 24 20.58 -23.61 -5.56
N ALA A 25 19.64 -23.25 -6.42
CA ALA A 25 19.85 -23.17 -7.87
C ALA A 25 20.54 -21.87 -8.32
N GLU A 26 20.62 -20.86 -7.45
CA GLU A 26 21.28 -19.59 -7.77
C GLU A 26 22.82 -19.73 -7.61
N PRO A 27 23.61 -19.13 -8.53
CA PRO A 27 25.07 -19.20 -8.47
C PRO A 27 25.64 -18.64 -7.15
N GLY A 28 26.51 -19.43 -6.51
CA GLY A 28 27.21 -19.03 -5.30
C GLY A 28 26.44 -19.29 -3.99
N PHE A 29 25.22 -19.81 -4.05
CA PHE A 29 24.51 -20.28 -2.86
C PHE A 29 24.83 -21.77 -2.62
N VAL A 30 25.09 -22.12 -1.38
CA VAL A 30 25.34 -23.50 -0.99
C VAL A 30 24.54 -23.89 0.25
N LYS A 31 24.25 -25.18 0.38
CA LYS A 31 23.55 -25.71 1.55
C LYS A 31 24.42 -25.53 2.80
N ALA A 32 23.84 -24.99 3.88
CA ALA A 32 24.50 -24.95 5.18
C ALA A 32 24.62 -26.35 5.78
N THR A 33 25.73 -26.60 6.48
CA THR A 33 25.89 -27.85 7.24
C THR A 33 24.99 -27.82 8.49
N LYS A 34 24.72 -29.00 9.07
CA LYS A 34 23.97 -29.10 10.34
C LYS A 34 24.63 -28.32 11.47
N GLU A 35 25.98 -28.29 11.49
CA GLU A 35 26.73 -27.52 12.47
C GLU A 35 26.53 -26.00 12.27
N GLN A 36 26.55 -25.53 11.03
CA GLN A 36 26.34 -24.13 10.68
C GLN A 36 24.89 -23.69 10.99
N GLU A 37 23.92 -24.55 10.70
CA GLU A 37 22.52 -24.32 11.10
C GLU A 37 22.37 -24.25 12.62
N ALA A 38 22.98 -25.19 13.34
CA ALA A 38 22.94 -25.21 14.81
C ALA A 38 23.71 -24.04 15.43
N GLN A 39 24.80 -23.60 14.82
CA GLN A 39 25.54 -22.42 15.26
C GLN A 39 24.71 -21.14 15.02
N PHE A 40 24.10 -20.99 13.84
CA PHE A 40 23.22 -19.87 13.53
C PHE A 40 22.06 -19.78 14.52
N VAL A 41 21.41 -20.92 14.85
CA VAL A 41 20.34 -20.96 15.85
C VAL A 41 20.86 -20.55 17.24
N ARG A 42 22.04 -21.05 17.64
CA ARG A 42 22.66 -20.67 18.92
C ARG A 42 23.00 -19.19 19.01
N GLU A 43 23.65 -18.65 17.97
CA GLU A 43 24.00 -17.22 17.89
C GLU A 43 22.76 -16.33 17.93
N ARG A 44 21.71 -16.75 17.22
CA ARG A 44 20.41 -16.06 17.22
C ARG A 44 19.75 -16.13 18.59
N MET A 45 19.78 -17.28 19.28
CA MET A 45 19.27 -17.43 20.65
C MET A 45 20.05 -16.57 21.67
N ILE A 46 21.38 -16.50 21.51
CA ILE A 46 22.22 -15.62 22.35
C ILE A 46 21.89 -14.16 22.07
N MET A 47 21.75 -13.77 20.81
CA MET A 47 21.36 -12.42 20.42
C MET A 47 19.96 -12.06 20.91
N ILE A 48 19.00 -12.98 20.79
CA ILE A 48 17.64 -12.83 21.35
C ILE A 48 17.70 -12.68 22.87
N LYS A 49 18.52 -13.49 23.56
CA LYS A 49 18.69 -13.41 25.01
C LYS A 49 19.38 -12.12 25.47
N GLN A 50 20.36 -11.64 24.70
CA GLN A 50 21.02 -10.34 24.93
C GLN A 50 20.09 -9.15 24.62
N MET A 51 19.23 -9.30 23.62
CA MET A 51 18.21 -8.30 23.28
C MET A 51 17.00 -8.35 24.23
N SER A 52 16.77 -9.46 24.93
CA SER A 52 15.73 -9.63 25.95
C SER A 52 16.18 -9.25 27.37
N GLU A 53 17.44 -8.85 27.58
CA GLU A 53 17.77 -8.15 28.82
C GLU A 53 17.00 -6.83 28.85
N PRO A 54 16.23 -6.56 29.94
CA PRO A 54 15.39 -5.39 30.00
C PRO A 54 16.26 -4.14 29.97
N THR A 55 16.39 -3.53 28.80
CA THR A 55 16.77 -2.12 28.79
C THR A 55 15.58 -1.34 29.34
N ASP A 56 15.80 -0.32 30.17
CA ASP A 56 14.77 0.52 30.81
C ASP A 56 13.84 1.26 29.83
N ASN A 57 13.82 0.86 28.58
CA ASN A 57 13.10 1.51 27.49
C ASN A 57 11.90 0.66 27.03
N LYS A 58 11.06 0.24 27.96
CA LYS A 58 9.80 -0.49 27.71
C LYS A 58 8.69 0.42 27.13
N ASP A 59 8.93 1.72 27.05
CA ASP A 59 7.97 2.69 26.56
C ASP A 59 7.97 2.69 25.02
N GLY A 60 6.78 2.59 24.44
CA GLY A 60 6.57 2.62 23.00
C GLY A 60 6.24 1.27 22.36
N ILE A 61 6.33 1.23 21.04
CA ILE A 61 6.00 0.05 20.24
C ILE A 61 7.17 -0.42 19.38
N TYR A 62 7.15 -1.71 19.04
CA TYR A 62 7.97 -2.28 17.99
C TYR A 62 7.19 -2.26 16.66
N LEU A 63 7.62 -1.47 15.68
CA LEU A 63 7.05 -1.47 14.33
C LEU A 63 7.79 -2.49 13.46
N ALA A 64 7.16 -3.64 13.27
CA ALA A 64 7.64 -4.71 12.40
C ALA A 64 7.16 -4.45 10.96
N THR A 65 7.96 -3.75 10.17
CA THR A 65 7.73 -3.60 8.75
C THR A 65 8.79 -4.37 7.99
N VAL A 66 8.37 -5.35 7.18
CA VAL A 66 9.28 -6.29 6.49
C VAL A 66 10.24 -5.61 5.53
N THR A 67 9.98 -4.35 5.16
CA THR A 67 10.74 -3.63 4.14
C THR A 67 11.14 -2.24 4.59
N GLN A 68 11.97 -2.14 5.63
CA GLN A 68 12.67 -0.88 5.91
C GLN A 68 13.50 -0.48 4.70
N GLY A 69 13.19 0.67 4.11
CA GLY A 69 13.78 1.11 2.84
C GLY A 69 13.14 0.48 1.60
N GLY A 70 12.05 -0.26 1.75
CA GLY A 70 11.26 -0.83 0.66
C GLY A 70 10.64 0.23 -0.25
N LYS A 71 10.24 -0.23 -1.44
CA LYS A 71 9.79 0.64 -2.55
C LYS A 71 8.27 0.58 -2.76
N ASP A 72 7.54 -0.09 -1.88
CA ASP A 72 6.09 -0.29 -1.97
C ASP A 72 5.27 0.71 -1.13
N GLY A 73 3.96 0.63 -1.23
CA GLY A 73 3.04 1.52 -0.52
C GLY A 73 3.08 1.32 1.01
N TYR A 74 3.28 0.08 1.48
CA TYR A 74 3.42 -0.20 2.90
C TYR A 74 4.65 0.46 3.50
N SER A 75 5.80 0.33 2.83
CA SER A 75 7.07 0.92 3.31
C SER A 75 6.98 2.44 3.42
N ARG A 76 6.37 3.10 2.44
CA ARG A 76 6.19 4.55 2.44
C ARG A 76 5.23 4.99 3.55
N ALA A 77 4.10 4.33 3.68
CA ALA A 77 3.13 4.62 4.72
C ALA A 77 3.70 4.36 6.13
N SER A 78 4.52 3.30 6.30
CA SER A 78 5.15 3.00 7.60
C SER A 78 6.12 4.09 8.05
N VAL A 79 6.92 4.64 7.14
CA VAL A 79 7.82 5.77 7.45
C VAL A 79 7.03 6.99 7.91
N CYS A 80 5.95 7.32 7.21
CA CYS A 80 5.09 8.44 7.59
C CYS A 80 4.38 8.20 8.93
N LEU A 81 3.85 6.99 9.15
CA LEU A 81 3.23 6.61 10.43
C LEU A 81 4.22 6.67 11.60
N THR A 82 5.46 6.21 11.40
CA THR A 82 6.51 6.29 12.41
C THR A 82 6.73 7.74 12.85
N ARG A 83 6.98 8.63 11.89
CA ARG A 83 7.17 10.06 12.15
C ARG A 83 6.00 10.66 12.94
N GLU A 84 4.77 10.41 12.49
CA GLU A 84 3.59 10.98 13.13
C GLU A 84 3.31 10.39 14.52
N LEU A 85 3.58 9.10 14.74
CA LEU A 85 3.46 8.48 16.07
C LEU A 85 4.49 9.04 17.05
N GLU A 86 5.74 9.22 16.63
CA GLU A 86 6.80 9.84 17.43
C GLU A 86 6.46 11.28 17.79
N ASP A 87 5.97 12.07 16.84
CA ASP A 87 5.48 13.44 17.07
C ASP A 87 4.29 13.48 18.04
N LEU A 88 3.49 12.42 18.09
CA LEU A 88 2.40 12.25 19.03
C LEU A 88 2.84 11.72 20.41
N GLY A 89 4.13 11.47 20.59
CA GLY A 89 4.70 10.99 21.85
C GLY A 89 4.63 9.47 22.05
N ILE A 90 4.45 8.68 20.98
CA ILE A 90 4.59 7.23 21.02
C ILE A 90 5.96 6.86 20.44
N PRO A 91 6.95 6.45 21.26
CA PRO A 91 8.24 6.02 20.76
C PRO A 91 8.10 4.80 19.84
N VAL A 92 8.74 4.83 18.68
CA VAL A 92 8.69 3.73 17.71
C VAL A 92 10.09 3.13 17.53
N LYS A 93 10.21 1.84 17.74
CA LYS A 93 11.42 1.07 17.49
C LYS A 93 11.26 0.22 16.25
N THR A 94 12.29 0.16 15.44
CA THR A 94 12.33 -0.63 14.21
C THR A 94 12.98 -2.01 14.40
N HIS A 95 13.41 -2.29 15.61
CA HIS A 95 13.89 -3.59 16.08
C HIS A 95 13.31 -3.87 17.47
N TYR A 96 13.05 -5.13 17.75
CA TYR A 96 12.52 -5.55 19.06
C TYR A 96 13.59 -5.38 20.14
N SER A 97 13.24 -4.78 21.25
CA SER A 97 14.06 -4.63 22.45
C SER A 97 13.21 -4.69 23.73
N GLY A 98 12.21 -5.58 23.73
CA GLY A 98 11.34 -5.84 24.88
C GLY A 98 10.03 -5.02 24.90
N GLN A 99 9.64 -4.38 23.78
CA GLN A 99 8.37 -3.65 23.71
C GLN A 99 7.18 -4.59 23.97
N LYS A 100 6.22 -4.13 24.79
CA LYS A 100 4.98 -4.84 25.08
C LYS A 100 4.13 -5.05 23.83
N VAL A 101 4.14 -4.08 22.92
CA VAL A 101 3.30 -4.06 21.73
C VAL A 101 4.18 -4.12 20.48
N ALA A 102 3.89 -5.06 19.57
CA ALA A 102 4.38 -5.03 18.21
C ALA A 102 3.24 -4.66 17.25
N LEU A 103 3.53 -3.78 16.30
CA LEU A 103 2.67 -3.47 15.16
C LEU A 103 3.31 -4.01 13.87
N LEU A 104 2.73 -5.05 13.30
CA LEU A 104 3.08 -5.52 11.96
C LEU A 104 2.26 -4.74 10.93
N PHE A 105 2.89 -3.82 10.22
CA PHE A 105 2.26 -3.08 9.13
C PHE A 105 2.67 -3.69 7.79
N HIS A 106 2.08 -4.83 7.44
CA HIS A 106 2.35 -5.59 6.22
C HIS A 106 1.35 -6.75 6.03
N ASN A 107 1.61 -7.65 5.04
CA ASN A 107 0.91 -8.94 4.99
C ASN A 107 1.17 -9.77 6.25
N PRO A 108 0.29 -10.75 6.60
CA PRO A 108 0.29 -11.37 7.92
C PRO A 108 1.41 -12.37 8.20
N TYR A 109 2.14 -12.85 7.20
CA TYR A 109 3.06 -13.99 7.33
C TYR A 109 4.15 -13.85 8.40
N SER A 110 4.51 -12.64 8.77
CA SER A 110 5.55 -12.40 9.78
C SER A 110 5.03 -12.28 11.21
N ILE A 111 3.71 -12.36 11.44
CA ILE A 111 3.10 -12.16 12.76
C ILE A 111 3.62 -13.18 13.80
N LEU A 112 3.82 -14.42 13.38
CA LEU A 112 4.29 -15.51 14.24
C LEU A 112 5.75 -15.33 14.71
N ARG A 113 6.51 -14.44 14.07
CA ARG A 113 7.91 -14.15 14.42
C ARG A 113 8.05 -12.99 15.41
N LEU A 114 6.94 -12.37 15.79
CA LEU A 114 6.96 -11.24 16.72
C LEU A 114 7.02 -11.75 18.16
N GLU A 115 7.99 -11.23 18.93
CA GLU A 115 8.24 -11.63 20.31
C GLU A 115 7.45 -10.80 21.33
N SER A 116 6.86 -9.68 20.91
CA SER A 116 6.05 -8.83 21.77
C SER A 116 4.83 -9.57 22.32
N PRO A 117 4.51 -9.39 23.60
CA PRO A 117 3.33 -10.03 24.24
C PRO A 117 2.01 -9.65 23.60
N TYR A 118 1.89 -8.46 23.01
CA TYR A 118 0.70 -8.03 22.29
C TYR A 118 1.04 -7.73 20.82
N ARG A 119 0.37 -8.41 19.90
CA ARG A 119 0.64 -8.35 18.48
C ARG A 119 -0.53 -7.72 17.74
N ILE A 120 -0.28 -6.54 17.19
CA ILE A 120 -1.23 -5.86 16.31
C ILE A 120 -0.79 -6.11 14.88
N ILE A 121 -1.71 -6.52 14.02
CA ILE A 121 -1.48 -6.50 12.58
C ILE A 121 -2.33 -5.41 11.94
N TYR A 122 -1.69 -4.57 11.12
CA TYR A 122 -2.37 -3.61 10.28
C TYR A 122 -2.13 -4.01 8.83
N THR A 123 -3.16 -4.53 8.19
CA THR A 123 -3.06 -5.12 6.86
C THR A 123 -4.28 -4.82 5.99
N MET A 124 -4.20 -5.16 4.72
CA MET A 124 -5.29 -4.99 3.76
C MET A 124 -5.17 -6.01 2.64
N PHE A 125 -6.27 -6.25 1.95
CA PHE A 125 -6.27 -7.01 0.71
C PHE A 125 -7.10 -6.26 -0.34
N GLU A 126 -6.82 -6.45 -1.62
CA GLU A 126 -7.38 -5.60 -2.66
C GLU A 126 -8.45 -6.29 -3.53
N SER A 127 -8.83 -7.52 -3.21
CA SER A 127 -9.98 -8.24 -3.78
C SER A 127 -10.97 -8.68 -2.70
N ASP A 128 -12.14 -9.14 -3.07
CA ASP A 128 -13.27 -9.41 -2.17
C ASP A 128 -13.17 -10.70 -1.36
N LYS A 129 -12.03 -11.40 -1.45
CA LYS A 129 -11.67 -12.58 -0.65
C LYS A 129 -10.17 -12.54 -0.33
N ILE A 130 -9.81 -12.73 0.96
CA ILE A 130 -8.41 -12.89 1.37
C ILE A 130 -7.90 -14.30 0.99
N PRO A 131 -6.57 -14.48 0.82
CA PRO A 131 -5.99 -15.82 0.66
C PRO A 131 -6.33 -16.74 1.83
N ASP A 132 -6.62 -18.00 1.54
CA ASP A 132 -7.05 -18.96 2.56
C ASP A 132 -5.98 -19.19 3.63
N ASP A 133 -4.70 -19.11 3.27
CA ASP A 133 -3.54 -19.23 4.16
C ASP A 133 -3.33 -18.01 5.08
N TRP A 134 -4.01 -16.88 4.85
CA TRP A 134 -3.92 -15.72 5.73
C TRP A 134 -4.62 -15.92 7.06
N LYS A 135 -5.65 -16.77 7.09
CA LYS A 135 -6.52 -16.91 8.26
C LYS A 135 -5.75 -17.29 9.52
N GLU A 136 -4.90 -18.31 9.45
CA GLU A 136 -4.07 -18.78 10.57
C GLU A 136 -3.19 -17.66 11.15
N TYR A 137 -2.55 -16.88 10.28
CA TYR A 137 -1.71 -15.75 10.72
C TYR A 137 -2.50 -14.61 11.31
N LEU A 138 -3.68 -14.32 10.78
CA LEU A 138 -4.57 -13.27 11.31
C LEU A 138 -5.16 -13.66 12.67
N GLU A 139 -5.50 -14.93 12.87
CA GLU A 139 -5.97 -15.48 14.14
C GLU A 139 -4.88 -15.48 15.22
N ALA A 140 -3.60 -15.44 14.84
CA ALA A 140 -2.47 -15.32 15.77
C ALA A 140 -2.20 -13.89 16.26
N ALA A 141 -2.89 -12.89 15.71
CA ALA A 141 -2.82 -11.51 16.17
C ALA A 141 -3.81 -11.25 17.30
N ASP A 142 -3.42 -10.46 18.30
CA ASP A 142 -4.34 -10.00 19.37
C ASP A 142 -5.33 -8.94 18.85
N LEU A 143 -4.94 -8.20 17.79
CA LEU A 143 -5.79 -7.19 17.16
C LEU A 143 -5.46 -7.08 15.67
N VAL A 144 -6.49 -7.12 14.84
CA VAL A 144 -6.38 -6.91 13.39
C VAL A 144 -6.94 -5.53 13.04
N LEU A 145 -6.10 -4.69 12.42
CA LEU A 145 -6.48 -3.39 11.89
C LEU A 145 -6.54 -3.44 10.35
N VAL A 146 -7.52 -2.74 9.79
CA VAL A 146 -7.72 -2.63 8.35
C VAL A 146 -8.01 -1.17 7.97
N PRO A 147 -7.66 -0.72 6.75
CA PRO A 147 -7.76 0.69 6.41
C PRO A 147 -9.15 1.15 5.97
N SER A 148 -10.11 0.26 5.76
CA SER A 148 -11.44 0.62 5.27
C SER A 148 -12.52 -0.35 5.74
N ARG A 149 -13.76 0.13 5.79
CA ARG A 149 -14.95 -0.69 6.06
C ARG A 149 -15.13 -1.79 5.01
N TRP A 150 -14.71 -1.51 3.77
CA TRP A 150 -14.70 -2.54 2.75
C TRP A 150 -13.72 -3.68 3.11
N CYS A 151 -12.47 -3.39 3.48
CA CYS A 151 -11.54 -4.40 3.99
C CYS A 151 -12.11 -5.13 5.21
N GLN A 152 -12.72 -4.42 6.16
CA GLN A 152 -13.36 -5.01 7.33
C GLN A 152 -14.43 -6.04 6.90
N SER A 153 -15.26 -5.71 5.91
CA SER A 153 -16.28 -6.64 5.41
C SER A 153 -15.67 -7.89 4.73
N VAL A 154 -14.55 -7.71 4.01
CA VAL A 154 -13.83 -8.82 3.37
C VAL A 154 -13.22 -9.76 4.42
N PHE A 155 -12.60 -9.20 5.46
CA PHE A 155 -12.01 -9.97 6.56
C PHE A 155 -13.10 -10.67 7.38
N ALA A 156 -14.24 -10.02 7.63
CA ALA A 156 -15.38 -10.61 8.33
C ALA A 156 -15.96 -11.85 7.60
N LYS A 157 -15.97 -11.85 6.26
CA LYS A 157 -16.36 -13.03 5.47
C LYS A 157 -15.46 -14.25 5.72
N ALA A 158 -14.20 -14.03 6.06
CA ALA A 158 -13.25 -15.08 6.45
C ALA A 158 -13.31 -15.43 7.95
N GLY A 159 -14.21 -14.80 8.72
CA GLY A 159 -14.34 -15.00 10.16
C GLY A 159 -13.34 -14.20 11.00
N ILE A 160 -12.67 -13.21 10.42
CA ILE A 160 -11.68 -12.38 11.11
C ILE A 160 -12.32 -11.07 11.57
N ALA A 161 -12.38 -10.87 12.88
CA ALA A 161 -12.76 -9.59 13.47
C ALA A 161 -11.65 -8.56 13.24
N SER A 162 -12.01 -7.33 12.86
CA SER A 162 -11.04 -6.26 12.61
C SER A 162 -11.58 -4.88 12.95
N THR A 163 -10.67 -3.96 13.25
CA THR A 163 -10.97 -2.55 13.56
C THR A 163 -10.50 -1.66 12.42
N VAL A 164 -11.35 -0.72 12.01
CA VAL A 164 -11.01 0.21 10.92
C VAL A 164 -10.18 1.37 11.45
N VAL A 165 -8.98 1.51 10.91
CA VAL A 165 -8.10 2.67 11.05
C VAL A 165 -7.80 3.17 9.64
N PRO A 166 -8.44 4.24 9.14
CA PRO A 166 -8.17 4.71 7.79
C PRO A 166 -6.72 5.13 7.62
N LEU A 167 -6.15 4.86 6.46
CA LEU A 167 -4.89 5.46 6.04
C LEU A 167 -5.11 6.89 5.57
N GLY A 168 -4.01 7.59 5.29
CA GLY A 168 -4.07 8.95 4.78
C GLY A 168 -2.84 9.30 3.94
N TYR A 169 -2.91 10.44 3.27
CA TYR A 169 -1.79 11.00 2.53
C TYR A 169 -0.83 11.77 3.46
N ASP A 170 0.40 11.95 3.04
CA ASP A 170 1.39 12.75 3.76
C ASP A 170 1.14 14.25 3.53
N GLN A 171 0.55 14.91 4.53
CA GLN A 171 0.23 16.35 4.50
C GLN A 171 1.47 17.26 4.51
N THR A 172 2.65 16.73 4.80
CA THR A 172 3.89 17.52 4.73
C THR A 172 4.43 17.62 3.32
N VAL A 173 4.09 16.67 2.46
CA VAL A 173 4.53 16.55 1.06
C VAL A 173 3.49 17.10 0.09
N PHE A 174 2.24 16.62 0.19
CA PHE A 174 1.17 16.98 -0.75
C PHE A 174 0.38 18.16 -0.22
N LYS A 175 0.75 19.36 -0.69
CA LYS A 175 0.10 20.62 -0.31
C LYS A 175 -0.71 21.18 -1.45
N TYR A 176 -1.76 21.94 -1.12
CA TYR A 176 -2.55 22.62 -2.11
C TYR A 176 -1.71 23.48 -3.04
N PHE A 177 -2.01 23.38 -4.31
CA PHE A 177 -1.41 24.18 -5.39
C PHE A 177 -2.53 24.75 -6.25
N GLU A 178 -2.57 26.09 -6.35
CA GLU A 178 -3.56 26.78 -7.20
C GLU A 178 -3.25 26.51 -8.68
N ARG A 179 -4.10 25.77 -9.36
CA ARG A 179 -3.89 25.44 -10.77
C ARG A 179 -4.23 26.61 -11.66
N PRO A 180 -3.30 27.06 -12.54
CA PRO A 180 -3.53 28.20 -13.44
C PRO A 180 -4.66 27.92 -14.41
N LYS A 181 -5.41 28.96 -14.78
CA LYS A 181 -6.36 28.91 -15.89
C LYS A 181 -5.61 28.67 -17.19
N ARG A 182 -5.79 27.51 -17.79
CA ARG A 182 -5.14 27.19 -19.06
C ARG A 182 -5.91 27.82 -20.22
N ARG A 183 -5.19 28.53 -21.09
CA ARG A 183 -5.78 29.01 -22.34
C ARG A 183 -5.73 27.89 -23.36
N LYS A 184 -6.88 27.51 -23.93
CA LYS A 184 -7.02 26.41 -24.91
C LYS A 184 -6.00 26.50 -26.07
N GLU A 185 -5.53 27.70 -26.39
CA GLU A 185 -4.66 27.95 -27.54
C GLU A 185 -3.14 27.79 -27.25
N ARG A 186 -2.70 27.67 -25.99
CA ARG A 186 -1.27 27.75 -25.62
C ARG A 186 -0.76 26.63 -24.72
N GLN A 187 -1.63 25.88 -24.03
CA GLN A 187 -1.21 24.87 -23.07
C GLN A 187 -2.11 23.65 -23.13
N ASN A 188 -1.51 22.47 -23.18
CA ASN A 188 -2.25 21.21 -23.15
C ASN A 188 -2.92 21.03 -21.78
N PHE A 189 -4.17 20.58 -21.77
CA PHE A 189 -4.80 20.02 -20.57
C PHE A 189 -4.18 18.63 -20.32
N THR A 190 -3.76 18.37 -19.08
CA THR A 190 -2.95 17.18 -18.79
C THR A 190 -3.69 16.29 -17.78
N PHE A 191 -4.04 15.09 -18.23
CA PHE A 191 -4.45 13.99 -17.36
C PHE A 191 -3.23 13.26 -16.79
N LEU A 192 -3.33 12.76 -15.56
CA LEU A 192 -2.27 12.03 -14.90
C LEU A 192 -2.80 10.70 -14.36
N HIS A 193 -2.07 9.62 -14.63
CA HIS A 193 -2.18 8.36 -13.92
C HIS A 193 -0.82 8.00 -13.36
N TYR A 194 -0.70 7.84 -12.04
CA TYR A 194 0.55 7.39 -11.44
C TYR A 194 0.31 6.25 -10.43
N ASP A 195 0.97 5.14 -10.67
CA ASP A 195 1.07 3.98 -9.78
C ASP A 195 2.01 2.93 -10.40
N ALA A 196 2.11 1.76 -9.75
CA ALA A 196 2.78 0.61 -10.35
C ALA A 196 2.07 0.21 -11.67
N PHE A 197 2.87 -0.11 -12.68
CA PHE A 197 2.35 -0.54 -13.98
C PHE A 197 1.84 -1.98 -13.89
N ASN A 198 0.58 -2.13 -13.49
CA ASN A 198 -0.12 -3.41 -13.50
C ASN A 198 -1.59 -3.25 -13.87
N ILE A 199 -2.21 -4.36 -14.27
CA ILE A 199 -3.62 -4.39 -14.72
C ILE A 199 -4.55 -3.95 -13.58
N ARG A 200 -4.26 -4.31 -12.34
CA ARG A 200 -5.08 -3.94 -11.17
C ARG A 200 -5.25 -2.42 -11.03
N LYS A 201 -4.23 -1.64 -11.34
CA LYS A 201 -4.25 -0.19 -11.22
C LYS A 201 -5.00 0.53 -12.35
N GLY A 202 -5.58 -0.21 -13.30
CA GLY A 202 -6.46 0.34 -14.34
C GLY A 202 -5.73 1.03 -15.49
N PHE A 203 -4.43 0.78 -15.66
CA PHE A 203 -3.68 1.35 -16.79
C PHE A 203 -4.32 1.07 -18.17
N PRO A 204 -4.77 -0.18 -18.49
CA PRO A 204 -5.39 -0.45 -19.77
C PRO A 204 -6.67 0.33 -20.00
N GLU A 205 -7.46 0.53 -18.95
CA GLU A 205 -8.70 1.30 -18.98
C GLU A 205 -8.42 2.76 -19.27
N VAL A 206 -7.44 3.37 -18.57
CA VAL A 206 -7.04 4.77 -18.79
C VAL A 206 -6.54 4.98 -20.22
N PHE A 207 -5.67 4.09 -20.70
CA PHE A 207 -5.16 4.17 -22.08
C PHE A 207 -6.28 4.12 -23.12
N LYS A 208 -7.14 3.09 -23.03
CA LYS A 208 -8.27 2.92 -23.96
C LYS A 208 -9.25 4.10 -23.89
N ALA A 209 -9.54 4.59 -22.69
CA ALA A 209 -10.43 5.73 -22.50
C ALA A 209 -9.86 7.01 -23.09
N PHE A 210 -8.56 7.27 -22.89
CA PHE A 210 -7.90 8.46 -23.43
C PHE A 210 -7.90 8.48 -24.97
N VAL A 211 -7.49 7.38 -25.62
CA VAL A 211 -7.47 7.31 -27.09
C VAL A 211 -8.88 7.28 -27.71
N LYS A 212 -9.90 6.87 -26.94
CA LYS A 212 -11.30 6.97 -27.34
C LYS A 212 -11.84 8.39 -27.22
N ALA A 213 -11.44 9.09 -26.14
CA ALA A 213 -11.94 10.43 -25.84
C ALA A 213 -11.31 11.53 -26.71
N PHE A 214 -10.04 11.39 -27.14
CA PHE A 214 -9.28 12.47 -27.73
C PHE A 214 -8.57 12.09 -29.01
N GLN A 215 -8.53 13.05 -29.96
CA GLN A 215 -7.71 12.93 -31.17
C GLN A 215 -6.24 13.29 -30.85
N LYS A 216 -5.33 12.84 -31.71
CA LYS A 216 -3.88 13.02 -31.49
C LYS A 216 -3.40 14.47 -31.59
N ASP A 217 -4.15 15.34 -32.26
CA ASP A 217 -3.87 16.74 -32.53
C ASP A 217 -4.61 17.70 -31.57
N GLU A 218 -5.48 17.17 -30.71
CA GLU A 218 -6.12 17.99 -29.68
C GLU A 218 -5.12 18.47 -28.61
N PRO A 219 -5.29 19.69 -28.04
CA PRO A 219 -4.40 20.24 -27.02
C PRO A 219 -4.65 19.58 -25.65
N VAL A 220 -4.53 18.26 -25.61
CA VAL A 220 -4.69 17.42 -24.42
C VAL A 220 -3.55 16.42 -24.35
N ARG A 221 -3.09 16.13 -23.15
CA ARG A 221 -2.00 15.20 -22.88
C ARG A 221 -2.37 14.19 -21.80
N MET A 222 -1.85 12.98 -21.93
CA MET A 222 -1.90 11.96 -20.88
C MET A 222 -0.48 11.66 -20.37
N ILE A 223 -0.27 11.77 -19.07
CA ILE A 223 0.96 11.33 -18.42
C ILE A 223 0.71 10.03 -17.67
N PHE A 224 1.47 9.01 -18.02
CA PHE A 224 1.60 7.79 -17.23
C PHE A 224 2.91 7.81 -16.47
N LYS A 225 2.86 7.99 -15.16
CA LYS A 225 4.03 7.87 -14.30
C LYS A 225 4.03 6.49 -13.66
N THR A 226 5.04 5.68 -13.94
CA THR A 226 5.13 4.31 -13.46
C THR A 226 6.52 3.95 -12.93
N ARG A 227 6.58 2.91 -12.11
CA ARG A 227 7.85 2.24 -11.82
C ARG A 227 8.17 1.31 -12.99
N LEU A 228 9.47 1.13 -13.27
CA LEU A 228 9.92 0.08 -14.18
C LEU A 228 9.48 -1.28 -13.63
N ASP A 229 8.39 -1.80 -14.14
CA ASP A 229 8.17 -3.23 -14.13
C ASP A 229 8.63 -3.75 -15.51
N ARG A 230 9.39 -4.84 -15.55
CA ARG A 230 10.13 -5.36 -16.73
C ARG A 230 9.24 -5.80 -17.91
N ARG A 231 8.02 -5.30 -17.99
CA ARG A 231 7.09 -5.61 -19.10
C ARG A 231 7.13 -4.47 -20.11
N PRO A 232 7.31 -4.77 -21.42
CA PRO A 232 7.21 -3.74 -22.42
C PRO A 232 5.82 -3.10 -22.37
N LEU A 233 5.79 -1.78 -22.34
CA LEU A 233 4.54 -1.03 -22.46
C LEU A 233 3.94 -1.35 -23.84
N PRO A 234 2.63 -1.64 -23.91
CA PRO A 234 1.98 -1.93 -25.19
C PRO A 234 1.81 -0.69 -26.09
N ILE A 235 2.55 0.37 -25.82
CA ILE A 235 2.43 1.68 -26.45
C ILE A 235 3.81 2.16 -26.85
N THR A 236 3.96 2.53 -28.10
CA THR A 236 5.12 3.28 -28.57
C THR A 236 4.79 4.78 -28.58
N ALA A 237 5.66 5.60 -28.01
CA ALA A 237 5.51 7.06 -27.98
C ALA A 237 5.35 7.66 -29.41
N SER A 238 5.83 6.95 -30.44
CA SER A 238 5.66 7.34 -31.84
C SER A 238 4.22 7.21 -32.36
N GLU A 239 3.41 6.33 -31.77
CA GLU A 239 2.01 6.13 -32.20
C GLU A 239 1.06 7.16 -31.56
N TYR A 240 1.42 7.67 -30.36
CA TYR A 240 0.56 8.59 -29.58
C TYR A 240 1.40 9.77 -29.05
N PRO A 241 1.62 10.83 -29.83
CA PRO A 241 2.48 11.96 -29.48
C PRO A 241 1.95 12.77 -28.30
N ASN A 242 0.68 12.63 -27.96
CA ASN A 242 0.03 13.27 -26.81
C ASN A 242 0.04 12.40 -25.55
N ILE A 243 0.77 11.28 -25.56
CA ILE A 243 0.99 10.43 -24.37
C ILE A 243 2.45 10.50 -23.95
N GLU A 244 2.68 10.86 -22.70
CA GLU A 244 4.00 10.87 -22.05
C GLU A 244 4.10 9.74 -21.03
N ILE A 245 5.19 8.98 -21.08
CA ILE A 245 5.47 7.91 -20.11
C ILE A 245 6.70 8.32 -19.30
N ILE A 246 6.52 8.45 -17.98
CA ILE A 246 7.60 8.76 -17.04
C ILE A 246 7.93 7.51 -16.25
N GLU A 247 9.02 6.88 -16.59
CA GLU A 247 9.48 5.66 -15.95
C GLU A 247 10.43 5.92 -14.77
N GLY A 248 10.57 4.90 -13.94
CA GLY A 248 11.54 4.87 -12.85
C GLY A 248 11.04 5.46 -11.54
N LYS A 249 11.88 5.31 -10.52
CA LYS A 249 11.62 5.84 -9.18
C LYS A 249 11.79 7.37 -9.22
N LYS A 250 10.85 8.08 -8.62
CA LYS A 250 10.89 9.51 -8.42
C LYS A 250 10.98 9.83 -6.93
N THR A 251 11.68 10.92 -6.61
CA THR A 251 11.61 11.52 -5.29
C THR A 251 10.23 12.13 -5.06
N GLU A 252 9.89 12.43 -3.82
CA GLU A 252 8.64 13.10 -3.49
C GLU A 252 8.52 14.48 -4.16
N VAL A 253 9.62 15.23 -4.23
CA VAL A 253 9.68 16.53 -4.92
C VAL A 253 9.35 16.37 -6.40
N GLU A 254 10.03 15.46 -7.10
CA GLU A 254 9.74 15.17 -8.52
C GLU A 254 8.32 14.70 -8.76
N LEU A 255 7.77 13.91 -7.83
CA LEU A 255 6.36 13.44 -7.93
C LEU A 255 5.40 14.61 -7.78
N VAL A 256 5.61 15.49 -6.81
CA VAL A 256 4.80 16.70 -6.61
C VAL A 256 4.90 17.63 -7.83
N GLU A 257 6.06 17.76 -8.46
CA GLU A 257 6.21 18.53 -9.71
C GLU A 257 5.37 17.94 -10.85
N ILE A 258 5.38 16.61 -11.01
CA ILE A 258 4.55 15.92 -12.01
C ILE A 258 3.06 16.16 -11.73
N ILE A 259 2.65 16.06 -10.45
CA ILE A 259 1.27 16.31 -10.03
C ILE A 259 0.88 17.76 -10.31
N ASN A 260 1.72 18.74 -9.94
CA ASN A 260 1.41 20.16 -10.08
C ASN A 260 1.34 20.63 -11.55
N ARG A 261 2.02 19.94 -12.48
CA ARG A 261 1.89 20.22 -13.92
C ARG A 261 0.69 19.52 -14.59
N SER A 262 -0.08 18.73 -13.83
CA SER A 262 -1.24 17.99 -14.30
C SER A 262 -2.55 18.64 -13.84
N ASP A 263 -3.64 18.39 -14.54
CA ASP A 263 -4.93 19.06 -14.34
C ASP A 263 -6.00 18.12 -13.77
N CYS A 264 -5.93 16.81 -14.04
CA CYS A 264 -6.88 15.82 -13.54
C CYS A 264 -6.19 14.48 -13.32
N PHE A 265 -6.48 13.86 -12.17
CA PHE A 265 -6.00 12.52 -11.84
C PHE A 265 -7.02 11.47 -12.30
N VAL A 266 -6.54 10.37 -12.89
CA VAL A 266 -7.40 9.30 -13.42
C VAL A 266 -6.95 7.98 -12.82
N PHE A 267 -7.82 7.34 -12.02
CA PHE A 267 -7.46 6.15 -11.25
C PHE A 267 -8.58 5.10 -11.22
N PRO A 268 -8.88 4.43 -12.34
CA PRO A 268 -9.90 3.37 -12.40
C PRO A 268 -9.34 2.05 -11.85
N SER A 269 -8.80 2.06 -10.63
CA SER A 269 -8.22 0.86 -10.01
C SER A 269 -9.27 -0.23 -9.85
N ARG A 270 -8.90 -1.46 -10.16
CA ARG A 270 -9.76 -2.63 -10.03
C ARG A 270 -9.89 -3.13 -8.59
N GLY A 271 -8.95 -2.76 -7.73
CA GLY A 271 -8.96 -3.18 -6.33
C GLY A 271 -7.92 -2.43 -5.50
N GLU A 272 -8.35 -1.88 -4.38
CA GLU A 272 -7.53 -1.19 -3.38
C GLU A 272 -8.00 -1.56 -1.98
N GLY A 273 -7.06 -1.74 -1.05
CA GLY A 273 -7.40 -1.81 0.37
C GLY A 273 -7.83 -0.45 0.93
N PHE A 274 -7.24 0.63 0.40
CA PHE A 274 -7.59 2.01 0.73
C PHE A 274 -7.49 2.94 -0.49
N GLY A 275 -6.31 2.99 -1.14
CA GLY A 275 -6.07 3.86 -2.30
C GLY A 275 -5.62 5.27 -1.88
N ILE A 276 -4.36 5.42 -1.47
CA ILE A 276 -3.80 6.72 -1.02
C ILE A 276 -3.61 7.69 -2.18
N THR A 277 -3.26 7.19 -3.37
CA THR A 277 -2.88 8.04 -4.52
C THR A 277 -3.95 9.04 -4.98
N PRO A 278 -5.26 8.73 -5.00
CA PRO A 278 -6.28 9.75 -5.24
C PRO A 278 -6.29 10.86 -4.19
N LEU A 279 -6.10 10.53 -2.91
CA LEU A 279 -6.05 11.53 -1.83
C LEU A 279 -4.82 12.45 -1.97
N GLU A 280 -3.66 11.91 -2.38
CA GLU A 280 -2.46 12.68 -2.70
C GLU A 280 -2.73 13.71 -3.81
N ALA A 281 -3.41 13.28 -4.88
CA ALA A 281 -3.81 14.15 -5.96
C ALA A 281 -4.80 15.22 -5.51
N MET A 282 -5.86 14.83 -4.80
CA MET A 282 -6.88 15.73 -4.26
C MET A 282 -6.28 16.77 -3.30
N ALA A 283 -5.38 16.37 -2.41
CA ALA A 283 -4.70 17.27 -1.48
C ALA A 283 -4.00 18.43 -2.20
N THR A 284 -3.48 18.18 -3.39
CA THR A 284 -2.85 19.23 -4.22
C THR A 284 -3.86 20.10 -4.99
N GLY A 285 -5.15 19.87 -4.83
CA GLY A 285 -6.23 20.59 -5.57
C GLY A 285 -6.50 20.02 -6.97
N MET A 286 -6.06 18.79 -7.26
CA MET A 286 -6.32 18.11 -8.53
C MET A 286 -7.63 17.31 -8.44
N PRO A 287 -8.62 17.54 -9.30
CA PRO A 287 -9.81 16.70 -9.36
C PRO A 287 -9.41 15.27 -9.75
N ALA A 288 -10.12 14.28 -9.20
CA ALA A 288 -9.85 12.87 -9.43
C ALA A 288 -11.06 12.15 -10.02
N ILE A 289 -10.81 11.26 -11.00
CA ILE A 289 -11.79 10.28 -11.51
C ILE A 289 -11.44 8.94 -10.89
N VAL A 290 -12.33 8.38 -10.08
CA VAL A 290 -12.13 7.13 -9.35
C VAL A 290 -13.40 6.28 -9.34
N PRO A 291 -13.35 4.95 -9.14
CA PRO A 291 -14.54 4.16 -8.87
C PRO A 291 -15.01 4.34 -7.43
N ASN A 292 -16.31 4.37 -7.19
CA ASN A 292 -16.88 4.21 -5.86
C ASN A 292 -16.96 2.71 -5.53
N ALA A 293 -15.81 2.10 -5.25
CA ALA A 293 -15.69 0.67 -5.00
C ALA A 293 -14.50 0.37 -4.09
N HIS A 294 -14.47 -0.86 -3.54
CA HIS A 294 -13.40 -1.37 -2.68
C HIS A 294 -12.93 -0.33 -1.64
N GLY A 295 -11.63 -0.27 -1.28
CA GLY A 295 -11.13 0.65 -0.26
C GLY A 295 -11.31 2.13 -0.56
N ILE A 296 -11.48 2.52 -1.84
CA ILE A 296 -11.75 3.92 -2.23
C ILE A 296 -13.12 4.37 -1.72
N SER A 297 -14.12 3.47 -1.62
CA SER A 297 -15.44 3.80 -1.08
C SER A 297 -15.42 4.33 0.36
N GLU A 298 -14.31 4.16 1.09
CA GLU A 298 -14.16 4.70 2.45
C GLU A 298 -14.20 6.23 2.49
N TYR A 299 -13.64 6.87 1.47
CA TYR A 299 -13.56 8.32 1.37
C TYR A 299 -14.22 8.89 0.09
N PHE A 300 -14.84 8.03 -0.73
CA PHE A 300 -15.52 8.51 -1.92
C PHE A 300 -16.71 9.40 -1.57
N ASP A 301 -16.77 10.57 -2.21
CA ASP A 301 -17.91 11.47 -2.14
C ASP A 301 -18.08 12.19 -3.50
N PRO A 302 -19.25 12.08 -4.16
CA PRO A 302 -19.48 12.68 -5.47
C PRO A 302 -19.45 14.22 -5.47
N GLU A 303 -19.49 14.86 -4.29
CA GLU A 303 -19.30 16.31 -4.18
C GLU A 303 -17.84 16.74 -4.44
N PHE A 304 -16.88 15.82 -4.22
CA PHE A 304 -15.45 16.10 -4.28
C PHE A 304 -14.69 15.27 -5.35
N MET A 305 -15.32 14.25 -5.94
CA MET A 305 -14.71 13.34 -6.90
C MET A 305 -15.64 13.02 -8.06
N TYR A 306 -15.07 12.74 -9.22
CA TYR A 306 -15.81 12.20 -10.36
C TYR A 306 -15.84 10.67 -10.27
N GLU A 307 -17.03 10.09 -10.39
CA GLU A 307 -17.20 8.64 -10.38
C GLU A 307 -17.02 8.05 -11.79
N VAL A 308 -16.17 7.04 -11.92
CA VAL A 308 -16.21 6.14 -13.07
C VAL A 308 -17.04 4.90 -12.72
N LYS A 309 -17.98 4.54 -13.59
CA LYS A 309 -18.87 3.39 -13.38
C LYS A 309 -18.11 2.07 -13.39
N VAL A 310 -18.46 1.20 -12.44
CA VAL A 310 -18.11 -0.21 -12.47
C VAL A 310 -19.09 -0.94 -13.38
N GLU A 311 -18.58 -1.68 -14.37
CA GLU A 311 -19.40 -2.44 -15.34
C GLU A 311 -19.32 -3.96 -15.15
N GLY A 312 -18.43 -4.44 -14.28
CA GLY A 312 -18.28 -5.88 -14.04
C GLY A 312 -17.20 -6.20 -13.01
N THR A 313 -16.87 -7.47 -12.94
CA THR A 313 -15.80 -8.00 -12.08
C THR A 313 -14.84 -8.89 -12.88
N CYS A 314 -13.64 -9.08 -12.35
CA CYS A 314 -12.67 -10.04 -12.87
C CYS A 314 -12.00 -10.76 -11.69
N PRO A 315 -11.48 -11.98 -11.87
CA PRO A 315 -10.71 -12.67 -10.84
C PRO A 315 -9.54 -11.84 -10.33
N GLY A 316 -9.23 -11.96 -9.05
CA GLY A 316 -8.06 -11.33 -8.43
C GLY A 316 -6.76 -11.78 -9.08
N LEU A 317 -6.03 -10.84 -9.68
CA LEU A 317 -4.83 -11.11 -10.47
C LEU A 317 -3.56 -10.89 -9.64
N TYR A 318 -3.18 -11.90 -8.86
CA TYR A 318 -1.95 -11.87 -8.07
C TYR A 318 -1.00 -13.00 -8.50
N THR A 319 0.19 -12.63 -8.93
CA THR A 319 1.23 -13.62 -9.28
C THR A 319 1.63 -14.51 -8.10
N LYS A 320 1.62 -13.93 -6.89
CA LYS A 320 1.95 -14.64 -5.65
C LYS A 320 0.94 -15.74 -5.30
N TYR A 321 -0.34 -15.53 -5.65
CA TYR A 321 -1.44 -16.46 -5.35
C TYR A 321 -1.94 -17.19 -6.59
N LYS A 322 -1.04 -17.43 -7.56
CA LYS A 322 -1.40 -18.14 -8.81
C LYS A 322 -2.01 -19.51 -8.52
N GLY A 323 -3.23 -19.71 -9.01
CA GLY A 323 -3.98 -20.96 -8.83
C GLY A 323 -4.82 -21.01 -7.54
N GLN A 324 -4.77 -19.98 -6.68
CA GLN A 324 -5.69 -19.84 -5.56
C GLN A 324 -6.88 -18.94 -5.94
N ASP A 325 -8.05 -19.23 -5.38
CA ASP A 325 -9.20 -18.35 -5.44
C ASP A 325 -9.02 -17.25 -4.37
N VAL A 326 -8.66 -16.07 -4.83
CA VAL A 326 -8.52 -14.86 -4.00
C VAL A 326 -9.62 -13.85 -4.29
N GLY A 327 -10.77 -14.32 -4.76
CA GLY A 327 -11.95 -13.50 -5.05
C GLY A 327 -11.84 -12.65 -6.30
N ASN A 328 -12.64 -11.60 -6.35
CA ASN A 328 -12.80 -10.75 -7.52
C ASN A 328 -12.38 -9.30 -7.24
N MET A 329 -12.05 -8.62 -8.32
CA MET A 329 -11.82 -7.19 -8.42
C MET A 329 -12.87 -6.57 -9.35
N VAL A 330 -13.09 -5.26 -9.26
CA VAL A 330 -13.99 -4.55 -10.16
C VAL A 330 -13.33 -4.28 -11.52
N VAL A 331 -14.17 -4.06 -12.53
CA VAL A 331 -13.74 -3.56 -13.85
C VAL A 331 -14.50 -2.28 -14.14
N CYS A 332 -13.76 -1.18 -14.35
CA CYS A 332 -14.34 0.11 -14.67
C CYS A 332 -14.69 0.23 -16.15
N SER A 333 -15.77 0.93 -16.47
CA SER A 333 -16.22 1.18 -17.82
C SER A 333 -15.26 2.12 -18.56
N VAL A 334 -14.68 1.63 -19.63
CA VAL A 334 -13.83 2.43 -20.54
C VAL A 334 -14.66 3.55 -21.17
N ASP A 335 -15.92 3.29 -21.54
CA ASP A 335 -16.80 4.24 -22.19
C ASP A 335 -17.21 5.37 -21.26
N ASP A 336 -17.53 5.02 -20.02
CA ASP A 336 -17.82 6.01 -19.00
C ASP A 336 -16.59 6.85 -18.66
N LEU A 337 -15.44 6.22 -18.50
CA LEU A 337 -14.18 6.91 -18.22
C LEU A 337 -13.84 7.90 -19.35
N ALA A 338 -13.97 7.48 -20.61
CA ALA A 338 -13.75 8.35 -21.77
C ALA A 338 -14.71 9.57 -21.75
N ARG A 339 -15.97 9.34 -21.43
CA ARG A 339 -16.97 10.40 -21.29
C ARG A 339 -16.61 11.38 -20.17
N GLN A 340 -16.21 10.89 -18.99
CA GLN A 340 -15.80 11.72 -17.86
C GLN A 340 -14.56 12.56 -18.21
N MET A 341 -13.56 11.95 -18.83
CA MET A 341 -12.35 12.66 -19.27
C MET A 341 -12.70 13.77 -20.28
N ARG A 342 -13.57 13.49 -21.27
CA ARG A 342 -14.03 14.49 -22.26
C ARG A 342 -14.79 15.63 -21.58
N TRP A 343 -15.70 15.30 -20.67
CA TRP A 343 -16.46 16.30 -19.95
C TRP A 343 -15.58 17.24 -19.13
N ILE A 344 -14.61 16.69 -18.37
CA ILE A 344 -13.67 17.46 -17.54
C ILE A 344 -12.82 18.39 -18.42
N TYR A 345 -12.37 17.91 -19.57
CA TYR A 345 -11.61 18.71 -20.52
C TYR A 345 -12.44 19.90 -21.05
N GLU A 346 -13.71 19.69 -21.32
CA GLU A 346 -14.63 20.73 -21.79
C GLU A 346 -15.08 21.70 -20.70
N HIS A 347 -15.08 21.26 -19.44
CA HIS A 347 -15.56 21.99 -18.26
C HIS A 347 -14.44 22.27 -17.22
N GLN A 348 -13.31 22.82 -17.69
CA GLN A 348 -12.11 22.99 -16.86
C GLN A 348 -12.31 23.88 -15.64
N ASP A 349 -13.22 24.89 -15.69
CA ASP A 349 -13.50 25.76 -14.57
C ASP A 349 -14.25 25.03 -13.44
N GLU A 350 -15.19 24.18 -13.78
CA GLU A 350 -15.91 23.31 -12.85
C GLU A 350 -14.96 22.28 -12.23
N ALA A 351 -14.09 21.68 -13.05
CA ALA A 351 -13.10 20.73 -12.59
C ALA A 351 -12.11 21.36 -11.58
N ARG A 352 -11.65 22.61 -11.83
CA ARG A 352 -10.81 23.33 -10.87
C ARG A 352 -11.53 23.65 -9.56
N LYS A 353 -12.80 24.07 -9.63
CA LYS A 353 -13.62 24.32 -8.44
C LYS A 353 -13.77 23.04 -7.60
N MET A 354 -14.04 21.91 -8.26
CA MET A 354 -14.11 20.62 -7.60
C MET A 354 -12.75 20.24 -6.99
N GLY A 355 -11.65 20.40 -7.71
CA GLY A 355 -10.31 20.13 -7.20
C GLY A 355 -9.96 20.94 -5.95
N LYS A 356 -10.37 22.22 -5.90
CA LYS A 356 -10.21 23.04 -4.69
C LYS A 356 -11.01 22.48 -3.51
N LYS A 357 -12.29 22.18 -3.70
CA LYS A 357 -13.12 21.54 -2.67
C LYS A 357 -12.55 20.19 -2.24
N ALA A 358 -12.08 19.40 -3.21
CA ALA A 358 -11.44 18.12 -2.94
C ALA A 358 -10.20 18.26 -2.05
N SER A 359 -9.41 19.33 -2.19
CA SER A 359 -8.25 19.57 -1.32
C SER A 359 -8.63 19.90 0.13
N GLU A 360 -9.72 20.60 0.32
CA GLU A 360 -10.27 20.89 1.65
C GLU A 360 -10.83 19.61 2.30
N TYR A 361 -11.57 18.82 1.53
CA TYR A 361 -12.06 17.50 1.96
C TYR A 361 -10.93 16.53 2.33
N ALA A 362 -9.87 16.48 1.52
CA ALA A 362 -8.72 15.61 1.73
C ALA A 362 -8.02 15.86 3.08
N GLN A 363 -8.10 17.06 3.67
CA GLN A 363 -7.54 17.35 5.00
C GLN A 363 -8.15 16.48 6.11
N GLY A 364 -9.32 15.88 5.87
CA GLY A 364 -9.90 14.87 6.74
C GLY A 364 -9.16 13.51 6.70
N TRP A 365 -8.31 13.27 5.70
CA TRP A 365 -7.70 11.98 5.37
C TRP A 365 -6.17 12.04 5.34
N THR A 366 -5.56 12.67 6.34
CA THR A 366 -4.10 12.75 6.48
C THR A 366 -3.54 11.57 7.24
N ILE A 367 -2.26 11.26 7.01
CA ILE A 367 -1.56 10.23 7.77
C ILE A 367 -1.45 10.60 9.26
N ARG A 368 -1.49 11.90 9.59
CA ARG A 368 -1.58 12.40 10.98
C ARG A 368 -2.84 11.89 11.67
N LYS A 369 -4.00 11.96 11.01
CA LYS A 369 -5.27 11.45 11.56
C LYS A 369 -5.26 9.93 11.72
N SER A 370 -4.61 9.22 10.81
CA SER A 370 -4.37 7.77 10.97
C SER A 370 -3.54 7.47 12.22
N ALA A 371 -2.47 8.23 12.43
CA ALA A 371 -1.60 8.08 13.59
C ALA A 371 -2.29 8.47 14.91
N GLU A 372 -3.15 9.49 14.93
CA GLU A 372 -3.96 9.87 16.08
C GLU A 372 -4.89 8.73 16.51
N LYS A 373 -5.62 8.13 15.57
CA LYS A 373 -6.48 6.98 15.85
C LYS A 373 -5.69 5.75 16.29
N LEU A 374 -4.53 5.51 15.67
CA LEU A 374 -3.64 4.42 16.06
C LEU A 374 -3.05 4.64 17.46
N LYS A 375 -2.69 5.88 17.81
CA LYS A 375 -2.24 6.25 19.17
C LYS A 375 -3.27 5.91 20.24
N GLU A 376 -4.56 6.22 20.00
CA GLU A 376 -5.64 5.88 20.95
C GLU A 376 -5.65 4.37 21.24
N ILE A 377 -5.62 3.54 20.19
CA ILE A 377 -5.58 2.07 20.30
C ILE A 377 -4.32 1.60 21.03
N ILE A 378 -3.15 2.10 20.63
CA ILE A 378 -1.87 1.72 21.24
C ILE A 378 -1.85 2.11 22.73
N THR A 379 -2.32 3.30 23.09
CA THR A 379 -2.36 3.77 24.46
C THR A 379 -3.28 2.91 25.32
N GLU A 380 -4.43 2.51 24.79
CA GLU A 380 -5.34 1.60 25.46
C GLU A 380 -4.66 0.25 25.75
N VAL A 381 -3.98 -0.33 24.74
CA VAL A 381 -3.27 -1.60 24.88
C VAL A 381 -2.09 -1.51 25.86
N LEU A 382 -1.34 -0.40 25.85
CA LEU A 382 -0.22 -0.21 26.75
C LEU A 382 -0.67 -0.13 28.23
N ASN A 383 -1.82 0.48 28.48
CA ASN A 383 -2.35 0.71 29.83
C ASN A 383 -3.10 -0.51 30.41
N ASN A 384 -3.53 -1.46 29.56
CA ASN A 384 -4.29 -2.62 29.98
C ASN A 384 -3.38 -3.88 30.10
N PRO A 385 -3.74 -4.86 30.97
CA PRO A 385 -3.09 -6.17 30.96
C PRO A 385 -3.16 -6.82 29.57
N VAL A 386 -2.13 -7.56 29.21
CA VAL A 386 -2.14 -8.34 27.99
C VAL A 386 -3.12 -9.51 28.16
N PRO A 387 -4.17 -9.64 27.34
CA PRO A 387 -5.12 -10.74 27.46
C PRO A 387 -4.45 -12.08 27.14
N ASP A 388 -4.95 -13.16 27.73
CA ASP A 388 -4.55 -14.51 27.34
C ASP A 388 -4.98 -14.79 25.91
N HIS A 389 -4.03 -15.22 25.08
CA HIS A 389 -4.30 -15.60 23.69
C HIS A 389 -3.95 -17.08 23.49
N PRO A 390 -4.89 -17.92 23.00
CA PRO A 390 -4.70 -19.37 22.95
C PRO A 390 -3.51 -19.79 22.08
N LEU A 391 -3.17 -19.04 21.04
CA LEU A 391 -2.03 -19.34 20.16
C LEU A 391 -0.69 -18.80 20.68
N ARG A 392 -0.67 -17.99 21.74
CA ARG A 392 0.56 -17.43 22.32
C ARG A 392 1.44 -18.50 22.94
N ASN A 393 0.82 -19.52 23.55
CA ASN A 393 1.49 -20.64 24.22
C ASN A 393 1.89 -21.77 23.27
N VAL A 394 1.30 -21.86 22.09
CA VAL A 394 1.61 -22.89 21.07
C VAL A 394 2.95 -22.61 20.38
N LEU A 395 3.36 -21.35 20.31
CA LEU A 395 4.59 -20.93 19.63
C LEU A 395 5.82 -20.86 20.53
N SER A 396 5.65 -21.06 21.84
CA SER A 396 6.76 -21.23 22.82
C SER A 396 7.24 -22.68 22.96
N LEU A 397 6.55 -23.63 22.33
CA LEU A 397 6.86 -25.05 22.37
C LEU A 397 7.25 -25.51 20.98
N ASP A 398 8.52 -25.79 20.85
CA ASP A 398 9.32 -26.53 19.88
C ASP A 398 10.12 -25.69 18.88
N PRO A 399 11.44 -25.68 19.08
CA PRO A 399 12.36 -25.57 17.96
C PRO A 399 12.43 -26.97 17.32
N VAL A 400 11.60 -27.24 16.32
CA VAL A 400 11.82 -28.38 15.42
C VAL A 400 12.71 -27.94 14.26
#